data_4f249a53d13e5d7cb59caa0b4af9b99e
#
_entry.id   4f249a53d13e5d7cb59caa0b4af9b99e
#
_cell.length_a   1.000
_cell.length_b   1.000
_cell.length_c   1.000
_cell.angle_alpha   90.00
_cell.angle_beta   90.00
_cell.angle_gamma   90.00
#
_symmetry.space_group_name_H-M   'P 1'
#
loop_
_entity.id
_entity.type
_entity.pdbx_description
1 polymer ?
#
loop_
_entity_poly.entity_id
_entity_poly.type
_entity_poly.pdbx_seq_one_letter_code
_entity_poly.pdbx_strand_id
1 'polypeptide(L)'
;MKIIKYLPYIILGVVLLYGFKSDTARDQFQKMKTLTQIIRLVSENYVEDVDMNEILEGAIIGLLDKLDPHSNYISSEQSELISQQFDGEFEGIGIEFTILEGYITVISPIPGTPSDRAGLQTGDKIVRINDKSAYKITQKDVLQKLRGPKGSSVDVTISRPGIDEDIAVTLVRDKIPIFSILASFMIDNQTGYIKINQFSRTTVKEITESLSELENLGMQQLLLDLRNNGGGLMDQAISIVDMFISSRDTILFTKGKIPESNEVFRARKNNMDKNYPVVVLINRGSASASEIVSGAFQDLDRGLVVGETSFGKGLVQRQYPLRDGSTARITIARYYTPSGRLIQRPYEDIGEYYANLGENNREANDSTLAKKPVFTTKNGRNVYGGGGITPDIFSELILDFNKSTRNILSHPDRLTFKFAGEIKNEIQEQYDNFDDFARFYDLNGNRKEKFLSWLQAQEIEFEVEELEEYWDYIQNQILSNVAGRIWGKEFLYKKLLEADNQAQDALIHFDEARKLIGL
;
A
#
# COMPACT_ATOMS: atom_id res chain seq x y z
N MET A 1 35.94 35.20 -51.31
CA MET A 1 34.85 36.16 -51.65
C MET A 1 33.61 35.51 -52.26
N LYS A 2 33.34 34.18 -52.09
CA LYS A 2 32.13 33.49 -52.61
C LYS A 2 31.07 33.13 -51.56
N ILE A 3 31.38 33.20 -50.26
CA ILE A 3 30.48 32.80 -49.17
C ILE A 3 29.44 33.85 -48.86
N ILE A 4 29.73 35.15 -49.08
CA ILE A 4 28.84 36.28 -48.75
C ILE A 4 27.58 36.28 -49.67
N LYS A 5 27.62 35.68 -50.85
CA LYS A 5 26.49 35.62 -51.79
C LYS A 5 25.35 34.68 -51.37
N TYR A 6 25.63 33.72 -50.49
CA TYR A 6 24.64 32.75 -50.02
C TYR A 6 24.12 33.01 -48.63
N LEU A 7 24.70 33.97 -47.91
CA LEU A 7 24.28 34.36 -46.55
C LEU A 7 22.80 34.73 -46.44
N PRO A 8 22.19 35.50 -47.36
CA PRO A 8 20.76 35.80 -47.28
C PRO A 8 19.86 34.58 -47.51
N TYR A 9 20.30 33.60 -48.32
CA TYR A 9 19.55 32.34 -48.51
C TYR A 9 19.66 31.39 -47.33
N ILE A 10 20.79 31.37 -46.63
CA ILE A 10 20.99 30.63 -45.37
C ILE A 10 20.13 31.25 -44.28
N ILE A 11 20.11 32.56 -44.15
CA ILE A 11 19.26 33.28 -43.18
C ILE A 11 17.78 33.08 -43.52
N LEU A 12 17.39 33.11 -44.77
CA LEU A 12 16.00 32.84 -45.20
C LEU A 12 15.60 31.38 -44.91
N GLY A 13 16.50 30.42 -45.14
CA GLY A 13 16.29 29.02 -44.82
C GLY A 13 16.17 28.77 -43.31
N VAL A 14 16.97 29.43 -42.50
CA VAL A 14 16.91 29.38 -41.02
C VAL A 14 15.63 30.03 -40.51
N VAL A 15 15.22 31.18 -41.09
CA VAL A 15 13.95 31.85 -40.72
C VAL A 15 12.74 31.01 -41.14
N LEU A 16 12.76 30.33 -42.28
CA LEU A 16 11.70 29.41 -42.70
C LEU A 16 11.65 28.14 -41.81
N LEU A 17 12.80 27.57 -41.43
CA LEU A 17 12.87 26.42 -40.52
C LEU A 17 12.45 26.77 -39.09
N TYR A 18 12.74 27.97 -38.61
CA TYR A 18 12.22 28.48 -37.34
C TYR A 18 10.77 28.93 -37.43
N GLY A 19 10.29 29.40 -38.59
CA GLY A 19 8.91 29.81 -38.84
C GLY A 19 7.92 28.64 -38.70
N PHE A 20 8.26 27.43 -39.13
CA PHE A 20 7.41 26.23 -38.98
C PHE A 20 7.28 25.74 -37.54
N LYS A 21 8.22 26.09 -36.62
CA LYS A 21 8.04 25.86 -35.19
C LYS A 21 7.29 26.98 -34.45
N SER A 22 7.05 28.11 -35.11
CA SER A 22 6.54 29.34 -34.49
C SER A 22 5.04 29.35 -34.23
N ASP A 23 4.23 28.67 -35.05
CA ASP A 23 2.75 28.75 -34.94
C ASP A 23 2.26 28.05 -33.65
N THR A 24 2.79 26.86 -33.32
CA THR A 24 2.45 26.17 -32.09
C THR A 24 2.91 26.93 -30.84
N ALA A 25 4.14 27.48 -30.85
CA ALA A 25 4.65 28.28 -29.75
C ALA A 25 3.89 29.60 -29.58
N ARG A 26 3.46 30.20 -30.69
CA ARG A 26 2.65 31.43 -30.69
C ARG A 26 1.23 31.18 -30.16
N ASP A 27 0.61 30.08 -30.53
CA ASP A 27 -0.70 29.65 -29.99
C ASP A 27 -0.63 29.36 -28.51
N GLN A 28 0.37 28.61 -28.07
CA GLN A 28 0.62 28.33 -26.65
C GLN A 28 0.81 29.60 -25.83
N PHE A 29 1.58 30.56 -26.34
CA PHE A 29 1.78 31.86 -25.70
C PHE A 29 0.48 32.68 -25.61
N GLN A 30 -0.38 32.63 -26.62
CA GLN A 30 -1.70 33.28 -26.58
C GLN A 30 -2.61 32.63 -25.54
N LYS A 31 -2.59 31.29 -25.39
CA LYS A 31 -3.36 30.57 -24.36
C LYS A 31 -2.88 30.92 -22.97
N MET A 32 -1.56 31.07 -22.75
CA MET A 32 -1.02 31.55 -21.47
C MET A 32 -1.50 32.96 -21.13
N LYS A 33 -1.49 33.88 -22.10
CA LYS A 33 -2.06 35.23 -21.91
C LYS A 33 -3.54 35.19 -21.56
N THR A 34 -4.34 34.34 -22.25
CA THR A 34 -5.74 34.16 -21.95
C THR A 34 -5.97 33.66 -20.53
N LEU A 35 -5.17 32.65 -20.08
CA LEU A 35 -5.22 32.15 -18.69
C LEU A 35 -4.94 33.29 -17.69
N THR A 36 -3.87 34.05 -17.91
CA THR A 36 -3.53 35.19 -17.04
C THR A 36 -4.64 36.26 -17.01
N GLN A 37 -5.29 36.51 -18.16
CA GLN A 37 -6.42 37.44 -18.23
C GLN A 37 -7.63 36.93 -17.45
N ILE A 38 -7.94 35.63 -17.53
CA ILE A 38 -9.05 35.02 -16.77
C ILE A 38 -8.77 35.12 -15.27
N ILE A 39 -7.56 34.78 -14.82
CA ILE A 39 -7.14 34.89 -13.42
C ILE A 39 -7.39 36.32 -12.91
N ARG A 40 -6.96 37.32 -13.66
CA ARG A 40 -7.17 38.71 -13.31
C ARG A 40 -8.66 39.09 -13.26
N LEU A 41 -9.47 38.67 -14.26
CA LEU A 41 -10.90 38.95 -14.28
C LEU A 41 -11.62 38.31 -13.07
N VAL A 42 -11.26 37.10 -12.68
CA VAL A 42 -11.80 36.43 -11.48
C VAL A 42 -11.44 37.25 -10.23
N SER A 43 -10.17 37.61 -10.07
CA SER A 43 -9.72 38.36 -8.91
C SER A 43 -10.38 39.77 -8.80
N GLU A 44 -10.67 40.41 -9.93
CA GLU A 44 -11.20 41.80 -9.94
C GLU A 44 -12.72 41.88 -9.94
N ASN A 45 -13.43 40.83 -10.45
CA ASN A 45 -14.86 40.98 -10.80
C ASN A 45 -15.76 39.88 -10.23
N TYR A 46 -15.19 38.80 -9.61
CA TYR A 46 -16.06 37.77 -9.04
C TYR A 46 -16.88 38.34 -7.88
N VAL A 47 -18.14 37.86 -7.74
CA VAL A 47 -19.13 38.42 -6.80
C VAL A 47 -18.79 38.26 -5.34
N GLU A 48 -17.95 37.27 -5.00
CA GLU A 48 -17.51 36.97 -3.64
C GLU A 48 -15.97 37.02 -3.54
N ASP A 49 -15.47 37.21 -2.33
CA ASP A 49 -14.02 37.08 -2.08
C ASP A 49 -13.57 35.65 -2.31
N VAL A 50 -12.50 35.47 -3.09
CA VAL A 50 -11.97 34.15 -3.47
C VAL A 50 -10.55 33.97 -2.97
N ASP A 51 -10.24 32.77 -2.51
CA ASP A 51 -8.84 32.38 -2.28
C ASP A 51 -8.17 32.09 -3.63
N MET A 52 -7.36 33.04 -4.07
CA MET A 52 -6.65 32.91 -5.35
C MET A 52 -5.63 31.77 -5.34
N ASN A 53 -5.12 31.33 -4.17
CA ASN A 53 -4.22 30.18 -4.11
C ASN A 53 -4.97 28.89 -4.44
N GLU A 54 -6.18 28.71 -3.89
CA GLU A 54 -7.03 27.56 -4.19
C GLU A 54 -7.41 27.50 -5.67
N ILE A 55 -7.77 28.65 -6.28
CA ILE A 55 -8.11 28.73 -7.72
C ILE A 55 -6.91 28.40 -8.60
N LEU A 56 -5.73 28.91 -8.27
CA LEU A 56 -4.49 28.64 -9.03
C LEU A 56 -4.08 27.17 -8.89
N GLU A 57 -4.19 26.60 -7.70
CA GLU A 57 -3.95 25.16 -7.46
C GLU A 57 -4.92 24.31 -8.29
N GLY A 58 -6.22 24.65 -8.31
CA GLY A 58 -7.21 24.01 -9.18
C GLY A 58 -6.87 24.08 -10.67
N ALA A 59 -6.31 25.19 -11.14
CA ALA A 59 -5.84 25.33 -12.52
C ALA A 59 -4.64 24.42 -12.83
N ILE A 60 -3.68 24.27 -11.88
CA ILE A 60 -2.53 23.36 -11.99
C ILE A 60 -3.01 21.91 -12.03
N ILE A 61 -3.93 21.53 -11.13
CA ILE A 61 -4.53 20.19 -11.08
C ILE A 61 -5.22 19.89 -12.42
N GLY A 62 -6.07 20.80 -12.91
CA GLY A 62 -6.76 20.62 -14.18
C GLY A 62 -5.86 20.51 -15.40
N LEU A 63 -4.64 21.08 -15.35
CA LEU A 63 -3.64 20.91 -16.40
C LEU A 63 -3.06 19.49 -16.38
N LEU A 64 -2.74 18.96 -15.21
CA LEU A 64 -2.13 17.63 -15.06
C LEU A 64 -3.15 16.52 -15.31
N ASP A 65 -4.41 16.69 -14.93
CA ASP A 65 -5.51 15.75 -15.17
C ASP A 65 -5.76 15.48 -16.67
N LYS A 66 -5.27 16.35 -17.56
CA LYS A 66 -5.35 16.13 -19.02
C LYS A 66 -4.27 15.20 -19.56
N LEU A 67 -3.31 14.78 -18.74
CA LEU A 67 -2.21 13.92 -19.17
C LEU A 67 -2.57 12.43 -19.00
N ASP A 68 -2.78 12.01 -17.76
CA ASP A 68 -3.11 10.64 -17.36
C ASP A 68 -3.62 10.62 -15.90
N PRO A 69 -4.22 9.50 -15.42
CA PRO A 69 -4.78 9.43 -14.06
C PRO A 69 -3.75 9.49 -12.93
N HIS A 70 -2.47 9.46 -13.24
CA HIS A 70 -1.39 9.34 -12.26
C HIS A 70 -0.44 10.54 -12.24
N SER A 71 -0.46 11.39 -13.27
CA SER A 71 0.23 12.68 -13.26
C SER A 71 -0.56 13.66 -12.42
N ASN A 72 0.01 14.14 -11.31
CA ASN A 72 -0.72 14.99 -10.38
C ASN A 72 0.16 16.05 -9.70
N TYR A 73 -0.51 17.08 -9.21
CA TYR A 73 0.06 18.07 -8.30
C TYR A 73 -0.03 17.55 -6.87
N ILE A 74 1.02 17.75 -6.12
CA ILE A 74 1.15 17.35 -4.71
C ILE A 74 1.51 18.60 -3.93
N SER A 75 0.65 19.02 -3.02
CA SER A 75 0.91 20.18 -2.16
C SER A 75 2.16 19.97 -1.30
N SER A 76 2.73 21.05 -0.77
CA SER A 76 3.93 20.98 0.07
C SER A 76 3.72 20.07 1.29
N GLU A 77 2.57 20.17 1.97
CA GLU A 77 2.21 19.31 3.11
C GLU A 77 2.16 17.82 2.71
N GLN A 78 1.51 17.50 1.60
CA GLN A 78 1.43 16.13 1.08
C GLN A 78 2.78 15.60 0.59
N SER A 79 3.61 16.47 -0.02
CA SER A 79 4.95 16.13 -0.51
C SER A 79 5.85 15.66 0.64
N GLU A 80 5.79 16.34 1.78
CA GLU A 80 6.52 15.96 2.98
C GLU A 80 6.07 14.58 3.52
N LEU A 81 4.75 14.33 3.61
CA LEU A 81 4.20 13.05 4.04
C LEU A 81 4.62 11.89 3.14
N ILE A 82 4.59 12.11 1.81
CA ILE A 82 5.01 11.10 0.83
C ILE A 82 6.52 10.85 0.93
N SER A 83 7.33 11.91 1.14
CA SER A 83 8.77 11.74 1.37
C SER A 83 9.04 10.88 2.60
N GLN A 84 8.38 11.16 3.73
CA GLN A 84 8.50 10.35 4.95
C GLN A 84 8.12 8.87 4.71
N GLN A 85 7.06 8.62 3.95
CA GLN A 85 6.67 7.24 3.58
C GLN A 85 7.76 6.55 2.75
N PHE A 86 8.35 7.24 1.76
CA PHE A 86 9.43 6.68 0.95
C PHE A 86 10.74 6.53 1.72
N ASP A 87 11.02 7.44 2.65
CA ASP A 87 12.20 7.35 3.52
C ASP A 87 12.09 6.22 4.54
N GLY A 88 10.86 5.76 4.82
CA GLY A 88 10.57 4.70 5.80
C GLY A 88 10.67 5.18 7.25
N GLU A 89 10.60 6.49 7.50
CA GLU A 89 10.61 7.08 8.84
C GLU A 89 9.90 8.44 8.88
N PHE A 90 9.38 8.80 10.03
CA PHE A 90 8.87 10.14 10.33
C PHE A 90 9.26 10.56 11.73
N GLU A 91 9.12 11.84 12.06
CA GLU A 91 9.43 12.36 13.41
C GLU A 91 8.14 12.50 14.23
N GLY A 92 8.10 11.89 15.42
CA GLY A 92 6.90 11.88 16.27
C GLY A 92 7.04 11.04 17.53
N ILE A 93 5.93 10.53 18.04
CA ILE A 93 5.88 9.77 19.30
C ILE A 93 5.87 8.23 19.11
N GLY A 94 5.47 7.72 17.94
CA GLY A 94 5.51 6.29 17.61
C GLY A 94 4.32 5.48 18.12
N ILE A 95 3.10 5.81 17.66
CA ILE A 95 1.90 5.02 17.87
C ILE A 95 1.18 4.73 16.56
N GLU A 96 0.60 3.56 16.44
CA GLU A 96 -0.52 3.29 15.56
C GLU A 96 -1.80 3.65 16.32
N PHE A 97 -2.68 4.44 15.72
CA PHE A 97 -3.90 4.90 16.40
C PHE A 97 -5.12 4.89 15.49
N THR A 98 -6.25 4.93 16.10
CA THR A 98 -7.55 5.22 15.46
C THR A 98 -8.32 6.21 16.33
N ILE A 99 -9.37 6.80 15.79
CA ILE A 99 -10.30 7.64 16.59
C ILE A 99 -11.51 6.78 16.91
N LEU A 100 -11.71 6.43 18.18
CA LEU A 100 -12.87 5.72 18.68
C LEU A 100 -13.59 6.58 19.70
N GLU A 101 -14.92 6.66 19.58
CA GLU A 101 -15.77 7.46 20.51
C GLU A 101 -15.30 8.92 20.63
N GLY A 102 -14.68 9.44 19.58
CA GLY A 102 -14.14 10.80 19.54
C GLY A 102 -12.76 10.97 20.19
N TYR A 103 -12.13 9.92 20.69
CA TYR A 103 -10.79 9.96 21.29
C TYR A 103 -9.75 9.22 20.43
N ILE A 104 -8.51 9.68 20.50
CA ILE A 104 -7.36 8.98 19.93
C ILE A 104 -7.16 7.71 20.77
N THR A 105 -7.37 6.56 20.16
CA THR A 105 -7.16 5.26 20.81
C THR A 105 -5.92 4.60 20.25
N VAL A 106 -4.97 4.23 21.11
CA VAL A 106 -3.74 3.52 20.75
C VAL A 106 -4.09 2.10 20.29
N ILE A 107 -3.79 1.78 19.05
CA ILE A 107 -3.88 0.41 18.51
C ILE A 107 -2.65 -0.38 18.92
N SER A 108 -1.47 0.23 18.76
CA SER A 108 -0.20 -0.35 19.19
C SER A 108 0.85 0.74 19.34
N PRO A 109 1.63 0.80 20.41
CA PRO A 109 2.89 1.52 20.39
C PRO A 109 3.86 0.81 19.45
N ILE A 110 4.66 1.59 18.72
CA ILE A 110 5.69 1.02 17.82
C ILE A 110 6.91 0.66 18.67
N PRO A 111 7.42 -0.57 18.62
CA PRO A 111 8.53 -1.02 19.45
C PRO A 111 9.77 -0.11 19.35
N GLY A 112 10.39 0.18 20.48
CA GLY A 112 11.60 1.01 20.58
C GLY A 112 11.37 2.52 20.40
N THR A 113 10.14 2.99 20.26
CA THR A 113 9.79 4.40 20.09
C THR A 113 9.54 5.13 21.42
N PRO A 114 9.38 6.46 21.43
CA PRO A 114 9.07 7.19 22.66
C PRO A 114 7.83 6.69 23.39
N SER A 115 6.77 6.37 22.68
CA SER A 115 5.53 5.86 23.26
C SER A 115 5.69 4.48 23.91
N ASP A 116 6.44 3.60 23.27
CA ASP A 116 6.76 2.27 23.79
C ASP A 116 7.61 2.37 25.08
N ARG A 117 8.69 3.16 25.01
CA ARG A 117 9.56 3.40 26.18
C ARG A 117 8.83 4.04 27.36
N ALA A 118 7.80 4.83 27.08
CA ALA A 118 6.97 5.46 28.10
C ALA A 118 5.85 4.54 28.64
N GLY A 119 5.72 3.33 28.11
CA GLY A 119 4.77 2.33 28.57
C GLY A 119 3.32 2.59 28.14
N LEU A 120 3.11 3.27 27.01
CA LEU A 120 1.78 3.32 26.39
C LEU A 120 1.39 1.89 25.97
N GLN A 121 0.08 1.62 26.03
CA GLN A 121 -0.47 0.29 25.75
C GLN A 121 -1.60 0.34 24.73
N THR A 122 -1.83 -0.77 24.08
CA THR A 122 -3.00 -0.97 23.22
C THR A 122 -4.29 -0.75 24.03
N GLY A 123 -5.16 0.12 23.53
CA GLY A 123 -6.41 0.52 24.19
C GLY A 123 -6.33 1.80 25.02
N ASP A 124 -5.14 2.36 25.25
CA ASP A 124 -5.01 3.69 25.89
C ASP A 124 -5.73 4.74 25.04
N LYS A 125 -6.52 5.60 25.69
CA LYS A 125 -7.17 6.75 25.04
C LYS A 125 -6.39 8.01 25.40
N ILE A 126 -5.86 8.74 24.41
CA ILE A 126 -5.25 10.05 24.64
C ILE A 126 -6.39 11.07 24.77
N VAL A 127 -6.61 11.55 25.99
CA VAL A 127 -7.71 12.46 26.35
C VAL A 127 -7.28 13.92 26.30
N ARG A 128 -5.98 14.23 26.46
CA ARG A 128 -5.40 15.58 26.32
C ARG A 128 -4.06 15.55 25.60
N ILE A 129 -3.76 16.65 24.91
CA ILE A 129 -2.44 16.93 24.31
C ILE A 129 -2.07 18.38 24.66
N ASN A 130 -0.93 18.61 25.34
CA ASN A 130 -0.49 19.90 25.84
C ASN A 130 -1.62 20.62 26.58
N ASP A 131 -2.22 19.95 27.57
CA ASP A 131 -3.34 20.39 28.40
C ASP A 131 -4.67 20.72 27.68
N LYS A 132 -4.72 20.58 26.35
CA LYS A 132 -5.94 20.77 25.57
C LYS A 132 -6.65 19.44 25.36
N SER A 133 -8.00 19.48 25.46
CA SER A 133 -8.82 18.29 25.18
C SER A 133 -8.55 17.74 23.78
N ALA A 134 -8.41 16.41 23.69
CA ALA A 134 -8.29 15.66 22.45
C ALA A 134 -9.63 15.01 22.02
N TYR A 135 -10.75 15.42 22.62
CA TYR A 135 -12.08 14.93 22.23
C TYR A 135 -12.55 15.53 20.91
N LYS A 136 -13.09 14.69 20.03
CA LYS A 136 -13.53 15.03 18.66
C LYS A 136 -12.43 15.64 17.78
N ILE A 137 -11.17 15.29 18.06
CA ILE A 137 -10.02 15.72 17.24
C ILE A 137 -10.03 15.03 15.87
N THR A 138 -9.66 15.76 14.82
CA THR A 138 -9.54 15.17 13.48
C THR A 138 -8.22 14.41 13.33
N GLN A 139 -8.16 13.44 12.41
CA GLN A 139 -6.91 12.71 12.12
C GLN A 139 -5.78 13.66 11.70
N LYS A 140 -6.09 14.71 10.93
CA LYS A 140 -5.14 15.76 10.55
C LYS A 140 -4.56 16.47 11.78
N ASP A 141 -5.41 16.87 12.71
CA ASP A 141 -4.96 17.56 13.93
C ASP A 141 -4.13 16.65 14.83
N VAL A 142 -4.45 15.35 14.90
CA VAL A 142 -3.64 14.37 15.63
C VAL A 142 -2.23 14.33 15.07
N LEU A 143 -2.10 14.20 13.74
CA LEU A 143 -0.79 14.18 13.09
C LEU A 143 -0.01 15.46 13.35
N GLN A 144 -0.63 16.64 13.23
CA GLN A 144 0.01 17.93 13.47
C GLN A 144 0.47 18.12 14.94
N LYS A 145 -0.25 17.54 15.91
CA LYS A 145 0.07 17.72 17.34
C LYS A 145 1.05 16.68 17.88
N LEU A 146 0.96 15.43 17.40
CA LEU A 146 1.82 14.35 17.90
C LEU A 146 3.12 14.21 17.11
N ARG A 147 3.16 14.60 15.83
CA ARG A 147 4.40 14.76 15.06
C ARG A 147 5.11 16.05 15.42
N GLY A 148 6.36 16.17 15.02
CA GLY A 148 7.18 17.36 15.19
C GLY A 148 8.64 17.02 15.32
N PRO A 149 9.53 18.04 15.34
CA PRO A 149 10.98 17.83 15.26
C PRO A 149 11.51 16.91 16.36
N LYS A 150 12.41 15.99 15.98
CA LYS A 150 13.13 15.13 16.92
C LYS A 150 13.73 15.96 18.07
N GLY A 151 13.57 15.46 19.30
CA GLY A 151 14.06 16.12 20.52
C GLY A 151 13.07 17.14 21.12
N SER A 152 11.99 17.51 20.41
CA SER A 152 10.92 18.32 20.99
C SER A 152 9.99 17.47 21.85
N SER A 153 9.39 18.07 22.90
CA SER A 153 8.49 17.38 23.80
C SER A 153 7.03 17.58 23.44
N VAL A 154 6.20 16.63 23.83
CA VAL A 154 4.74 16.76 23.85
C VAL A 154 4.20 16.08 25.10
N ASP A 155 3.31 16.77 25.81
CA ASP A 155 2.64 16.24 26.98
C ASP A 155 1.31 15.60 26.54
N VAL A 156 1.09 14.35 26.93
CA VAL A 156 -0.16 13.64 26.69
C VAL A 156 -0.75 13.15 28.01
N THR A 157 -2.06 13.22 28.12
CA THR A 157 -2.79 12.58 29.22
C THR A 157 -3.55 11.41 28.63
N ILE A 158 -3.36 10.22 29.20
CA ILE A 158 -4.00 8.99 28.75
C ILE A 158 -4.98 8.47 29.80
N SER A 159 -6.13 7.99 29.34
CA SER A 159 -7.07 7.19 30.13
C SER A 159 -6.89 5.72 29.72
N ARG A 160 -6.62 4.87 30.69
CA ARG A 160 -6.34 3.44 30.48
C ARG A 160 -7.48 2.58 31.02
N PRO A 161 -8.05 1.66 30.24
CA PRO A 161 -9.07 0.73 30.72
C PRO A 161 -8.60 -0.02 31.98
N GLY A 162 -9.45 0.03 33.04
CA GLY A 162 -9.14 -0.62 34.33
C GLY A 162 -8.31 0.22 35.30
N ILE A 163 -7.99 1.48 34.95
CA ILE A 163 -7.34 2.44 35.84
C ILE A 163 -8.23 3.69 35.94
N ASP A 164 -8.66 4.05 37.14
CA ASP A 164 -9.59 5.17 37.36
C ASP A 164 -8.93 6.55 37.15
N GLU A 165 -7.63 6.67 37.40
CA GLU A 165 -6.91 7.93 37.30
C GLU A 165 -6.24 8.09 35.92
N ASP A 166 -6.38 9.29 35.35
CA ASP A 166 -5.67 9.65 34.13
C ASP A 166 -4.15 9.71 34.35
N ILE A 167 -3.38 9.20 33.42
CA ILE A 167 -1.91 9.12 33.47
C ILE A 167 -1.32 10.23 32.60
N ALA A 168 -0.55 11.14 33.22
CA ALA A 168 0.19 12.17 32.49
C ALA A 168 1.55 11.65 32.06
N VAL A 169 1.91 11.82 30.78
CA VAL A 169 3.16 11.34 30.19
C VAL A 169 3.77 12.42 29.31
N THR A 170 5.03 12.77 29.55
CA THR A 170 5.82 13.62 28.63
C THR A 170 6.60 12.76 27.68
N LEU A 171 6.36 12.93 26.37
CA LEU A 171 7.03 12.19 25.30
C LEU A 171 8.02 13.10 24.57
N VAL A 172 9.26 12.66 24.42
CA VAL A 172 10.26 13.33 23.59
C VAL A 172 10.24 12.71 22.21
N ARG A 173 9.86 13.51 21.19
CA ARG A 173 9.75 13.04 19.80
C ARG A 173 11.09 12.50 19.27
N ASP A 174 11.00 11.45 18.48
CA ASP A 174 12.16 10.80 17.86
C ASP A 174 11.81 10.38 16.42
N LYS A 175 12.79 9.83 15.70
CA LYS A 175 12.57 9.16 14.43
C LYS A 175 11.78 7.86 14.66
N ILE A 176 10.68 7.73 13.96
CA ILE A 176 9.75 6.61 14.08
C ILE A 176 9.81 5.81 12.79
N PRO A 177 10.18 4.51 12.82
CA PRO A 177 10.22 3.69 11.62
C PRO A 177 8.82 3.45 11.05
N ILE A 178 8.71 3.48 9.73
CA ILE A 178 7.55 3.02 8.96
C ILE A 178 7.95 1.70 8.32
N PHE A 179 7.59 0.60 8.94
CA PHE A 179 7.97 -0.72 8.43
C PHE A 179 7.29 -1.04 7.10
N SER A 180 8.10 -1.48 6.14
CA SER A 180 7.63 -2.03 4.87
C SER A 180 7.09 -3.44 5.04
N ILE A 181 7.68 -4.23 5.94
CA ILE A 181 7.27 -5.59 6.27
C ILE A 181 6.30 -5.53 7.47
N LEU A 182 5.04 -5.91 7.24
CA LEU A 182 4.03 -5.94 8.31
C LEU A 182 4.09 -7.20 9.15
N ALA A 183 4.48 -8.31 8.54
CA ALA A 183 4.58 -9.61 9.20
C ALA A 183 5.63 -10.49 8.52
N SER A 184 6.37 -11.25 9.33
CA SER A 184 7.36 -12.23 8.88
C SER A 184 7.42 -13.35 9.91
N PHE A 185 6.96 -14.57 9.57
CA PHE A 185 6.91 -15.72 10.49
C PHE A 185 6.83 -17.04 9.73
N MET A 186 7.10 -18.15 10.44
CA MET A 186 6.83 -19.49 9.95
C MET A 186 5.35 -19.85 10.12
N ILE A 187 4.67 -20.21 9.01
CA ILE A 187 3.30 -20.73 9.05
C ILE A 187 3.31 -22.15 9.61
N ASP A 188 4.25 -22.95 9.13
CA ASP A 188 4.51 -24.33 9.54
C ASP A 188 6.02 -24.59 9.56
N ASN A 189 6.46 -25.84 9.70
CA ASN A 189 7.87 -26.19 9.79
C ASN A 189 8.68 -25.95 8.49
N GLN A 190 8.05 -25.60 7.37
CA GLN A 190 8.69 -25.45 6.07
C GLN A 190 8.36 -24.13 5.39
N THR A 191 7.21 -23.53 5.70
CA THR A 191 6.65 -22.40 4.98
C THR A 191 6.85 -21.10 5.74
N GLY A 192 7.68 -20.22 5.19
CA GLY A 192 7.78 -18.83 5.65
C GLY A 192 6.71 -17.95 5.00
N TYR A 193 6.24 -16.96 5.73
CA TYR A 193 5.33 -15.92 5.28
C TYR A 193 5.96 -14.55 5.44
N ILE A 194 5.90 -13.73 4.39
CA ILE A 194 6.31 -12.32 4.45
C ILE A 194 5.22 -11.48 3.79
N LYS A 195 4.71 -10.46 4.53
CA LYS A 195 3.77 -9.47 4.00
C LYS A 195 4.46 -8.12 3.80
N ILE A 196 4.55 -7.69 2.54
CA ILE A 196 5.06 -6.36 2.17
C ILE A 196 3.89 -5.39 1.99
N ASN A 197 3.87 -4.31 2.78
CA ASN A 197 2.83 -3.28 2.72
C ASN A 197 3.12 -2.18 1.68
N GLN A 198 4.40 -1.83 1.52
CA GLN A 198 4.87 -0.79 0.61
C GLN A 198 6.33 -1.00 0.24
N PHE A 199 6.78 -0.29 -0.79
CA PHE A 199 8.20 -0.28 -1.19
C PHE A 199 8.82 1.08 -0.83
N SER A 200 9.47 1.15 0.34
CA SER A 200 10.24 2.30 0.83
C SER A 200 11.75 2.03 0.73
N ARG A 201 12.59 3.02 1.07
CA ARG A 201 14.07 2.87 1.06
C ARG A 201 14.59 1.78 1.99
N THR A 202 13.80 1.37 2.98
CA THR A 202 14.17 0.34 3.97
C THR A 202 13.75 -1.07 3.56
N THR A 203 12.90 -1.23 2.53
CA THR A 203 12.26 -2.52 2.19
C THR A 203 13.26 -3.63 1.87
N VAL A 204 14.33 -3.33 1.10
CA VAL A 204 15.36 -4.32 0.76
C VAL A 204 16.09 -4.81 2.01
N LYS A 205 16.38 -3.92 2.95
CA LYS A 205 16.99 -4.27 4.22
C LYS A 205 16.05 -5.16 5.04
N GLU A 206 14.82 -4.72 5.24
CA GLU A 206 13.82 -5.42 6.04
C GLU A 206 13.52 -6.83 5.49
N ILE A 207 13.34 -6.97 4.17
CA ILE A 207 13.10 -8.31 3.59
C ILE A 207 14.33 -9.21 3.69
N THR A 208 15.54 -8.65 3.59
CA THR A 208 16.78 -9.43 3.73
C THR A 208 16.91 -10.00 5.16
N GLU A 209 16.62 -9.17 6.17
CA GLU A 209 16.59 -9.57 7.57
C GLU A 209 15.51 -10.64 7.81
N SER A 210 14.28 -10.42 7.34
CA SER A 210 13.17 -11.37 7.44
C SER A 210 13.49 -12.72 6.79
N LEU A 211 14.03 -12.71 5.57
CA LEU A 211 14.42 -13.95 4.88
C LEU A 211 15.51 -14.71 5.65
N SER A 212 16.51 -13.99 6.17
CA SER A 212 17.58 -14.60 6.96
C SER A 212 17.05 -15.26 8.24
N GLU A 213 16.12 -14.61 8.94
CA GLU A 213 15.47 -15.16 10.14
C GLU A 213 14.67 -16.42 9.82
N LEU A 214 13.84 -16.38 8.77
CA LEU A 214 13.03 -17.52 8.35
C LEU A 214 13.90 -18.71 7.87
N GLU A 215 14.97 -18.43 7.14
CA GLU A 215 15.95 -19.45 6.72
C GLU A 215 16.63 -20.11 7.91
N ASN A 216 16.99 -19.34 8.94
CA ASN A 216 17.56 -19.87 10.19
C ASN A 216 16.54 -20.73 10.98
N LEU A 217 15.24 -20.44 10.84
CA LEU A 217 14.14 -21.23 11.41
C LEU A 217 13.81 -22.49 10.58
N GLY A 218 14.48 -22.70 9.44
CA GLY A 218 14.33 -23.89 8.61
C GLY A 218 13.34 -23.72 7.44
N MET A 219 13.04 -22.48 7.03
CA MET A 219 12.19 -22.23 5.87
C MET A 219 12.71 -22.92 4.59
N GLN A 220 11.83 -23.62 3.91
CA GLN A 220 12.10 -24.32 2.64
C GLN A 220 11.27 -23.79 1.47
N GLN A 221 10.26 -22.97 1.74
CA GLN A 221 9.38 -22.36 0.75
C GLN A 221 8.78 -21.06 1.30
N LEU A 222 8.45 -20.09 0.42
CA LEU A 222 8.03 -18.75 0.82
C LEU A 222 6.67 -18.39 0.24
N LEU A 223 5.74 -17.97 1.09
CA LEU A 223 4.51 -17.26 0.73
C LEU A 223 4.77 -15.75 0.85
N LEU A 224 4.87 -15.06 -0.30
CA LEU A 224 5.12 -13.62 -0.38
C LEU A 224 3.80 -12.89 -0.63
N ASP A 225 3.29 -12.17 0.37
CA ASP A 225 2.00 -11.47 0.28
C ASP A 225 2.19 -10.00 -0.13
N LEU A 226 1.74 -9.67 -1.34
CA LEU A 226 1.71 -8.32 -1.91
C LEU A 226 0.28 -7.76 -2.01
N ARG A 227 -0.70 -8.41 -1.43
CA ARG A 227 -2.09 -7.96 -1.45
C ARG A 227 -2.23 -6.62 -0.73
N ASN A 228 -3.03 -5.71 -1.32
CA ASN A 228 -3.25 -4.34 -0.86
C ASN A 228 -1.97 -3.47 -0.80
N ASN A 229 -0.90 -3.87 -1.48
CA ASN A 229 0.33 -3.09 -1.59
C ASN A 229 0.29 -2.23 -2.87
N GLY A 230 0.04 -0.93 -2.71
CA GLY A 230 -0.04 0.04 -3.81
C GLY A 230 1.28 0.34 -4.53
N GLY A 231 2.39 -0.31 -4.13
CA GLY A 231 3.71 -0.15 -4.72
C GLY A 231 4.63 0.74 -3.89
N GLY A 232 5.41 1.55 -4.57
CA GLY A 232 6.43 2.45 -4.00
C GLY A 232 7.65 2.58 -4.90
N LEU A 233 8.84 2.52 -4.34
CA LEU A 233 10.10 2.72 -5.04
C LEU A 233 10.45 1.53 -5.97
N MET A 234 10.63 1.84 -7.26
CA MET A 234 10.90 0.86 -8.31
C MET A 234 12.23 0.12 -8.10
N ASP A 235 13.27 0.83 -7.65
CA ASP A 235 14.58 0.26 -7.36
C ASP A 235 14.55 -0.81 -6.26
N GLN A 236 13.66 -0.65 -5.27
CA GLN A 236 13.45 -1.64 -4.21
C GLN A 236 12.80 -2.91 -4.76
N ALA A 237 11.78 -2.77 -5.61
CA ALA A 237 11.16 -3.93 -6.27
C ALA A 237 12.15 -4.69 -7.15
N ILE A 238 12.95 -3.98 -7.96
CA ILE A 238 14.01 -4.58 -8.79
C ILE A 238 15.02 -5.33 -7.93
N SER A 239 15.46 -4.72 -6.82
CA SER A 239 16.44 -5.32 -5.92
C SER A 239 15.90 -6.57 -5.22
N ILE A 240 14.60 -6.60 -4.89
CA ILE A 240 13.95 -7.80 -4.32
C ILE A 240 13.91 -8.92 -5.36
N VAL A 241 13.49 -8.64 -6.59
CA VAL A 241 13.50 -9.65 -7.67
C VAL A 241 14.92 -10.18 -7.90
N ASP A 242 15.93 -9.29 -7.88
CA ASP A 242 17.35 -9.64 -8.07
C ASP A 242 17.88 -10.66 -7.04
N MET A 243 17.31 -10.71 -5.82
CA MET A 243 17.67 -11.70 -4.80
C MET A 243 17.31 -13.14 -5.19
N PHE A 244 16.31 -13.31 -6.06
CA PHE A 244 15.75 -14.61 -6.42
C PHE A 244 16.15 -15.07 -7.84
N ILE A 245 16.85 -14.26 -8.61
CA ILE A 245 17.22 -14.55 -9.99
C ILE A 245 18.72 -14.80 -10.08
N SER A 246 19.11 -16.04 -10.43
CA SER A 246 20.51 -16.47 -10.54
C SER A 246 21.17 -16.12 -11.88
N SER A 247 20.40 -15.73 -12.87
CA SER A 247 20.84 -15.42 -14.25
C SER A 247 20.82 -13.90 -14.53
N ARG A 248 21.42 -13.46 -15.62
CA ARG A 248 21.36 -12.06 -16.08
C ARG A 248 20.09 -11.76 -16.87
N ASP A 249 18.98 -12.34 -16.49
CA ASP A 249 17.68 -12.10 -17.12
C ASP A 249 17.23 -10.65 -16.94
N THR A 250 16.44 -10.17 -17.89
CA THR A 250 15.79 -8.87 -17.75
C THR A 250 14.71 -8.97 -16.67
N ILE A 251 14.74 -8.06 -15.67
CA ILE A 251 13.72 -7.93 -14.63
C ILE A 251 12.58 -7.07 -15.14
N LEU A 252 12.92 -5.94 -15.74
CA LEU A 252 11.97 -5.06 -16.42
C LEU A 252 12.73 -4.14 -17.38
N PHE A 253 11.99 -3.49 -18.30
CA PHE A 253 12.53 -2.38 -19.07
C PHE A 253 11.49 -1.27 -19.20
N THR A 254 11.97 -0.04 -19.40
CA THR A 254 11.13 1.16 -19.54
C THR A 254 11.24 1.76 -20.93
N LYS A 255 10.15 2.36 -21.42
CA LYS A 255 10.11 3.13 -22.65
C LYS A 255 9.39 4.45 -22.45
N GLY A 256 10.04 5.55 -22.76
CA GLY A 256 9.49 6.90 -22.65
C GLY A 256 9.96 7.79 -23.79
N LYS A 257 9.50 9.05 -23.73
CA LYS A 257 9.79 10.06 -24.75
C LYS A 257 11.24 10.54 -24.73
N ILE A 258 11.80 10.69 -23.53
CA ILE A 258 13.18 11.16 -23.36
C ILE A 258 14.13 9.97 -23.31
N PRO A 259 15.38 10.09 -23.87
CA PRO A 259 16.33 8.97 -23.91
C PRO A 259 16.60 8.36 -22.54
N GLU A 260 16.74 9.19 -21.51
CA GLU A 260 17.06 8.80 -20.12
C GLU A 260 15.93 8.00 -19.43
N SER A 261 14.75 7.93 -20.04
CA SER A 261 13.65 7.10 -19.55
C SER A 261 13.53 5.74 -20.22
N ASN A 262 14.50 5.41 -21.10
CA ASN A 262 14.58 4.11 -21.80
C ASN A 262 15.71 3.28 -21.18
N GLU A 263 15.37 2.44 -20.21
CA GLU A 263 16.32 1.66 -19.44
C GLU A 263 15.95 0.17 -19.47
N VAL A 264 16.94 -0.70 -19.32
CA VAL A 264 16.76 -2.14 -19.17
C VAL A 264 17.42 -2.58 -17.86
N PHE A 265 16.62 -3.04 -16.93
CA PHE A 265 17.08 -3.53 -15.64
C PHE A 265 17.24 -5.04 -15.71
N ARG A 266 18.43 -5.51 -15.37
CA ARG A 266 18.80 -6.93 -15.41
C ARG A 266 19.21 -7.41 -14.03
N ALA A 267 18.91 -8.67 -13.76
CA ALA A 267 19.41 -9.33 -12.57
C ALA A 267 20.95 -9.37 -12.58
N ARG A 268 21.53 -9.13 -11.43
CA ARG A 268 22.97 -9.22 -11.20
C ARG A 268 23.27 -10.65 -10.76
N LYS A 269 24.43 -11.16 -11.12
CA LYS A 269 24.87 -12.45 -10.60
C LYS A 269 25.28 -12.26 -9.12
N ASN A 270 24.32 -12.35 -8.22
CA ASN A 270 24.53 -12.24 -6.79
C ASN A 270 24.70 -13.63 -6.17
N ASN A 271 25.49 -13.73 -5.09
CA ASN A 271 25.64 -14.97 -4.33
C ASN A 271 24.46 -15.27 -3.41
N MET A 272 23.35 -14.53 -3.53
CA MET A 272 22.14 -14.73 -2.72
C MET A 272 21.14 -15.61 -3.50
N ASP A 273 21.58 -16.82 -3.89
CA ASP A 273 20.71 -17.78 -4.58
C ASP A 273 19.62 -18.30 -3.63
N LYS A 274 18.49 -17.60 -3.62
CA LYS A 274 17.27 -18.01 -2.89
C LYS A 274 16.54 -19.06 -3.73
N ASN A 275 16.95 -20.32 -3.66
CA ASN A 275 16.50 -21.38 -4.59
C ASN A 275 15.23 -22.13 -4.15
N TYR A 276 14.56 -21.72 -3.09
CA TYR A 276 13.32 -22.33 -2.65
C TYR A 276 12.09 -21.86 -3.46
N PRO A 277 11.00 -22.66 -3.50
CA PRO A 277 9.75 -22.29 -4.16
C PRO A 277 9.16 -21.03 -3.55
N VAL A 278 8.57 -20.18 -4.40
CA VAL A 278 7.88 -18.96 -3.98
C VAL A 278 6.48 -18.93 -4.58
N VAL A 279 5.49 -18.69 -3.74
CA VAL A 279 4.13 -18.34 -4.14
C VAL A 279 3.91 -16.87 -3.80
N VAL A 280 3.44 -16.08 -4.77
CA VAL A 280 3.21 -14.64 -4.62
C VAL A 280 1.71 -14.39 -4.60
N LEU A 281 1.19 -13.86 -3.48
CA LEU A 281 -0.20 -13.43 -3.37
C LEU A 281 -0.39 -12.01 -3.87
N ILE A 282 -1.36 -11.81 -4.75
CA ILE A 282 -1.77 -10.50 -5.27
C ILE A 282 -3.29 -10.34 -5.24
N ASN A 283 -3.74 -9.08 -5.24
CA ASN A 283 -5.14 -8.75 -5.46
C ASN A 283 -5.26 -7.41 -6.20
N ARG A 284 -6.49 -6.94 -6.41
CA ARG A 284 -6.78 -5.64 -7.05
C ARG A 284 -6.09 -4.43 -6.42
N GLY A 285 -5.66 -4.51 -5.16
CA GLY A 285 -4.88 -3.48 -4.46
C GLY A 285 -3.37 -3.57 -4.70
N SER A 286 -2.87 -4.64 -5.33
CA SER A 286 -1.46 -4.81 -5.71
C SER A 286 -1.16 -3.97 -6.94
N ALA A 287 -0.29 -2.96 -6.82
CA ALA A 287 -0.03 -2.01 -7.91
C ALA A 287 1.46 -1.68 -8.07
N SER A 288 1.86 -1.21 -9.27
CA SER A 288 3.17 -0.61 -9.54
C SER A 288 4.35 -1.52 -9.15
N ALA A 289 5.12 -1.18 -8.10
CA ALA A 289 6.26 -1.98 -7.61
C ALA A 289 5.86 -3.43 -7.27
N SER A 290 4.66 -3.65 -6.72
CA SER A 290 4.11 -5.00 -6.47
C SER A 290 3.91 -5.77 -7.77
N GLU A 291 3.50 -5.08 -8.83
CA GLU A 291 3.31 -5.68 -10.16
C GLU A 291 4.65 -5.94 -10.87
N ILE A 292 5.70 -5.16 -10.56
CA ILE A 292 7.06 -5.44 -11.01
C ILE A 292 7.54 -6.77 -10.39
N VAL A 293 7.36 -6.93 -9.08
CA VAL A 293 7.76 -8.18 -8.39
C VAL A 293 6.96 -9.37 -8.92
N SER A 294 5.63 -9.33 -8.83
CA SER A 294 4.78 -10.46 -9.26
C SER A 294 4.93 -10.78 -10.75
N GLY A 295 4.99 -9.75 -11.61
CA GLY A 295 5.18 -9.92 -13.05
C GLY A 295 6.54 -10.50 -13.41
N ALA A 296 7.61 -10.11 -12.73
CA ALA A 296 8.93 -10.68 -12.95
C ALA A 296 9.02 -12.14 -12.47
N PHE A 297 8.46 -12.45 -11.30
CA PHE A 297 8.38 -13.84 -10.81
C PHE A 297 7.60 -14.74 -11.76
N GLN A 298 6.47 -14.27 -12.28
CA GLN A 298 5.64 -15.00 -13.24
C GLN A 298 6.34 -15.20 -14.58
N ASP A 299 6.85 -14.13 -15.19
CA ASP A 299 7.45 -14.16 -16.54
C ASP A 299 8.76 -14.94 -16.60
N LEU A 300 9.53 -14.96 -15.52
CA LEU A 300 10.78 -15.70 -15.40
C LEU A 300 10.58 -17.14 -14.90
N ASP A 301 9.35 -17.57 -14.69
CA ASP A 301 8.99 -18.87 -14.08
C ASP A 301 9.72 -19.11 -12.75
N ARG A 302 9.92 -18.02 -11.97
CA ARG A 302 10.62 -18.06 -10.69
C ARG A 302 9.69 -18.33 -9.52
N GLY A 303 8.41 -18.05 -9.68
CA GLY A 303 7.38 -18.25 -8.68
C GLY A 303 6.00 -18.33 -9.31
N LEU A 304 5.06 -18.86 -8.55
CA LEU A 304 3.66 -18.98 -8.91
C LEU A 304 2.90 -17.77 -8.36
N VAL A 305 2.06 -17.15 -9.15
CA VAL A 305 1.23 -16.01 -8.75
C VAL A 305 -0.20 -16.48 -8.49
N VAL A 306 -0.71 -16.23 -7.27
CA VAL A 306 -2.04 -16.67 -6.82
C VAL A 306 -2.86 -15.47 -6.35
N GLY A 307 -4.17 -15.50 -6.52
CA GLY A 307 -5.11 -14.48 -6.05
C GLY A 307 -5.93 -13.85 -7.16
N GLU A 308 -6.12 -12.53 -7.12
CA GLU A 308 -6.91 -11.77 -8.10
C GLU A 308 -6.00 -10.99 -9.05
N THR A 309 -6.54 -10.61 -10.23
CA THR A 309 -5.84 -9.71 -11.15
C THR A 309 -5.46 -8.40 -10.45
N SER A 310 -4.19 -7.99 -10.56
CA SER A 310 -3.65 -6.80 -9.94
C SER A 310 -4.22 -5.49 -10.51
N PHE A 311 -3.81 -4.35 -9.97
CA PHE A 311 -4.36 -3.03 -10.32
C PHE A 311 -4.19 -2.66 -11.80
N GLY A 312 -3.02 -2.90 -12.39
CA GLY A 312 -2.69 -2.51 -13.78
C GLY A 312 -2.09 -1.10 -13.90
N LYS A 313 -1.09 -0.78 -13.08
CA LYS A 313 -0.32 0.46 -13.19
C LYS A 313 1.06 0.19 -13.77
N GLY A 314 1.19 0.31 -15.10
CA GLY A 314 2.42 0.14 -15.87
C GLY A 314 3.14 1.45 -16.24
N LEU A 315 2.98 2.50 -15.44
CA LEU A 315 3.54 3.83 -15.67
C LEU A 315 4.68 4.13 -14.69
N VAL A 316 5.75 4.73 -15.21
CA VAL A 316 6.88 5.25 -14.42
C VAL A 316 6.70 6.74 -14.24
N GLN A 317 6.69 7.19 -13.00
CA GLN A 317 6.51 8.57 -12.63
C GLN A 317 7.80 9.15 -12.06
N ARG A 318 8.05 10.42 -12.35
CA ARG A 318 9.11 11.21 -11.71
C ARG A 318 8.51 12.38 -10.95
N GLN A 319 9.01 12.61 -9.76
CA GLN A 319 8.65 13.76 -8.94
C GLN A 319 9.61 14.92 -9.23
N TYR A 320 9.03 16.09 -9.49
CA TYR A 320 9.77 17.33 -9.73
C TYR A 320 9.43 18.32 -8.62
N PRO A 321 10.32 18.50 -7.63
CA PRO A 321 10.11 19.49 -6.58
C PRO A 321 10.01 20.91 -7.16
N LEU A 322 9.04 21.66 -6.68
CA LEU A 322 8.80 23.06 -7.07
C LEU A 322 9.32 24.01 -5.99
N ARG A 323 9.41 25.31 -6.32
CA ARG A 323 10.05 26.32 -5.44
C ARG A 323 9.27 26.62 -4.17
N ASP A 324 7.97 26.39 -4.17
CA ASP A 324 7.04 26.57 -3.06
C ASP A 324 6.95 25.36 -2.12
N GLY A 325 7.77 24.32 -2.36
CA GLY A 325 7.77 23.07 -1.62
C GLY A 325 6.77 22.04 -2.14
N SER A 326 5.90 22.41 -3.07
CA SER A 326 5.02 21.46 -3.76
C SER A 326 5.78 20.59 -4.75
N THR A 327 5.14 19.57 -5.30
CA THR A 327 5.76 18.63 -6.24
C THR A 327 4.84 18.36 -7.42
N ALA A 328 5.35 18.45 -8.64
CA ALA A 328 4.69 17.90 -9.82
C ALA A 328 5.16 16.46 -10.03
N ARG A 329 4.23 15.50 -9.96
CA ARG A 329 4.48 14.10 -10.31
C ARG A 329 4.03 13.90 -11.75
N ILE A 330 4.95 13.50 -12.63
CA ILE A 330 4.69 13.39 -14.07
C ILE A 330 5.09 12.01 -14.56
N THR A 331 4.24 11.38 -15.33
CA THR A 331 4.52 10.14 -16.05
C THR A 331 5.55 10.39 -17.14
N ILE A 332 6.70 9.71 -17.07
CA ILE A 332 7.83 9.87 -17.98
C ILE A 332 8.06 8.66 -18.88
N ALA A 333 7.57 7.47 -18.50
CA ALA A 333 7.73 6.23 -19.25
C ALA A 333 6.62 5.23 -18.93
N ARG A 334 6.52 4.20 -19.78
CA ARG A 334 5.83 2.94 -19.50
C ARG A 334 6.85 1.89 -19.15
N TYR A 335 6.52 0.98 -18.23
CA TYR A 335 7.37 -0.17 -17.99
C TYR A 335 6.74 -1.47 -18.52
N TYR A 336 7.61 -2.40 -18.81
CA TYR A 336 7.31 -3.69 -19.42
C TYR A 336 7.96 -4.79 -18.61
N THR A 337 7.23 -5.87 -18.37
CA THR A 337 7.73 -7.05 -17.67
C THR A 337 8.75 -7.83 -18.53
N PRO A 338 9.44 -8.84 -17.98
CA PRO A 338 10.45 -9.61 -18.74
C PRO A 338 9.96 -10.18 -20.07
N SER A 339 8.72 -10.65 -20.15
CA SER A 339 8.10 -11.16 -21.37
C SER A 339 7.79 -10.07 -22.42
N GLY A 340 7.93 -8.81 -22.07
CA GLY A 340 7.66 -7.66 -22.94
C GLY A 340 6.22 -7.15 -22.87
N ARG A 341 5.38 -7.66 -22.00
CA ARG A 341 4.00 -7.20 -21.84
C ARG A 341 3.91 -5.88 -21.10
N LEU A 342 3.08 -4.99 -21.64
CA LEU A 342 2.62 -3.79 -20.94
C LEU A 342 1.41 -4.16 -20.08
N ILE A 343 1.50 -3.93 -18.79
CA ILE A 343 0.41 -4.27 -17.85
C ILE A 343 -0.55 -3.11 -17.60
N GLN A 344 -0.25 -1.90 -18.14
CA GLN A 344 -1.07 -0.72 -17.96
C GLN A 344 -2.50 -0.96 -18.44
N ARG A 345 -3.47 -0.70 -17.58
CA ARG A 345 -4.89 -0.64 -17.92
C ARG A 345 -5.18 0.54 -18.84
N PRO A 346 -6.09 0.41 -19.83
CA PRO A 346 -6.59 1.55 -20.61
C PRO A 346 -7.15 2.63 -19.69
N TYR A 347 -6.94 3.91 -20.06
CA TYR A 347 -7.41 5.10 -19.32
C TYR A 347 -7.91 6.23 -20.24
N GLU A 348 -8.42 5.87 -21.41
CA GLU A 348 -9.03 6.83 -22.32
C GLU A 348 -10.23 7.54 -21.69
N ASP A 349 -10.98 6.84 -20.82
CA ASP A 349 -12.00 7.41 -19.95
C ASP A 349 -11.55 7.29 -18.48
N ILE A 350 -11.27 8.43 -17.85
CA ILE A 350 -10.80 8.52 -16.46
C ILE A 350 -11.91 8.10 -15.48
N GLY A 351 -13.17 8.41 -15.77
CA GLY A 351 -14.30 8.00 -14.96
C GLY A 351 -14.45 6.48 -14.94
N GLU A 352 -14.41 5.85 -16.12
CA GLU A 352 -14.44 4.40 -16.26
C GLU A 352 -13.19 3.73 -15.64
N TYR A 353 -12.02 4.37 -15.76
CA TYR A 353 -10.78 3.88 -15.15
C TYR A 353 -10.91 3.68 -13.64
N TYR A 354 -11.57 4.59 -12.92
CA TYR A 354 -11.78 4.49 -11.48
C TYR A 354 -13.03 3.67 -11.10
N ALA A 355 -14.12 3.74 -11.87
CA ALA A 355 -15.34 2.96 -11.61
C ALA A 355 -15.08 1.46 -11.66
N ASN A 356 -14.32 1.01 -12.65
CA ASN A 356 -13.96 -0.42 -12.82
C ASN A 356 -13.00 -0.98 -11.76
N LEU A 357 -12.57 -0.16 -10.78
CA LEU A 357 -11.82 -0.65 -9.61
C LEU A 357 -12.68 -1.47 -8.66
N GLY A 358 -13.99 -1.21 -8.63
CA GLY A 358 -14.96 -1.85 -7.74
C GLY A 358 -15.71 -3.04 -8.33
N GLU A 359 -15.65 -3.27 -9.65
CA GLU A 359 -16.40 -4.33 -10.29
C GLU A 359 -15.78 -5.72 -10.06
N ASN A 360 -16.64 -6.69 -9.76
CA ASN A 360 -16.30 -8.12 -9.57
C ASN A 360 -15.82 -8.82 -10.86
N ASN A 361 -15.73 -8.11 -11.99
CA ASN A 361 -15.32 -8.64 -13.31
C ASN A 361 -13.79 -8.84 -13.46
N ARG A 362 -13.08 -9.11 -12.38
CA ARG A 362 -11.65 -9.41 -12.42
C ARG A 362 -11.35 -10.90 -12.50
N GLU A 363 -12.39 -11.71 -12.65
CA GLU A 363 -12.20 -13.08 -13.06
C GLU A 363 -11.45 -13.16 -14.37
N ALA A 364 -10.34 -13.86 -14.32
CA ALA A 364 -9.63 -14.30 -15.50
C ALA A 364 -10.41 -15.46 -16.16
N ASN A 365 -11.65 -15.19 -16.61
CA ASN A 365 -12.41 -16.18 -17.36
C ASN A 365 -11.97 -16.17 -18.84
N ASP A 366 -12.23 -17.29 -19.53
CA ASP A 366 -11.80 -17.50 -20.92
C ASP A 366 -12.25 -16.36 -21.86
N SER A 367 -13.41 -15.76 -21.62
CA SER A 367 -13.95 -14.69 -22.44
C SER A 367 -13.23 -13.35 -22.25
N THR A 368 -12.74 -13.07 -21.04
CA THR A 368 -11.96 -11.85 -20.74
C THR A 368 -10.51 -12.02 -21.16
N LEU A 369 -9.92 -13.21 -20.97
CA LEU A 369 -8.56 -13.54 -21.39
C LEU A 369 -8.40 -13.55 -22.91
N ALA A 370 -9.39 -14.02 -23.66
CA ALA A 370 -9.37 -14.06 -25.12
C ALA A 370 -9.23 -12.66 -25.77
N LYS A 371 -9.55 -11.60 -25.04
CA LYS A 371 -9.42 -10.20 -25.53
C LYS A 371 -8.08 -9.55 -25.18
N LYS A 372 -7.27 -10.17 -24.31
CA LYS A 372 -5.99 -9.62 -23.87
C LYS A 372 -4.85 -10.04 -24.79
N PRO A 373 -3.82 -9.18 -24.99
CA PRO A 373 -2.59 -9.57 -25.66
C PRO A 373 -1.90 -10.72 -24.91
N VAL A 374 -1.53 -11.77 -25.64
CA VAL A 374 -0.87 -12.97 -25.09
C VAL A 374 0.65 -12.85 -25.28
N PHE A 375 1.38 -13.17 -24.24
CA PHE A 375 2.83 -13.27 -24.20
C PHE A 375 3.22 -14.63 -23.59
N THR A 376 4.50 -14.95 -23.61
CA THR A 376 5.00 -16.21 -23.06
C THR A 376 6.06 -15.98 -21.99
N THR A 377 6.01 -16.77 -20.93
CA THR A 377 7.05 -16.82 -19.91
C THR A 377 8.33 -17.44 -20.46
N LYS A 378 9.39 -17.46 -19.67
CA LYS A 378 10.67 -18.08 -20.02
C LYS A 378 10.54 -19.55 -20.41
N ASN A 379 9.64 -20.30 -19.75
CA ASN A 379 9.39 -21.72 -20.01
C ASN A 379 8.20 -21.96 -20.97
N GLY A 380 7.61 -20.90 -21.56
CA GLY A 380 6.59 -21.00 -22.60
C GLY A 380 5.13 -21.04 -22.08
N ARG A 381 4.87 -20.72 -20.82
CA ARG A 381 3.49 -20.55 -20.30
C ARG A 381 2.88 -19.25 -20.85
N ASN A 382 1.58 -19.25 -21.10
CA ASN A 382 0.87 -18.04 -21.52
C ASN A 382 0.68 -17.06 -20.35
N VAL A 383 0.96 -15.79 -20.61
CA VAL A 383 0.68 -14.67 -19.70
C VAL A 383 0.04 -13.53 -20.47
N TYR A 384 -0.69 -12.65 -19.78
CA TYR A 384 -1.56 -11.68 -20.42
C TYR A 384 -1.13 -10.24 -20.10
N GLY A 385 -1.23 -9.35 -21.09
CA GLY A 385 -0.98 -7.91 -20.95
C GLY A 385 -2.25 -7.08 -20.93
N GLY A 386 -2.12 -5.75 -20.80
CA GLY A 386 -3.23 -4.80 -20.98
C GLY A 386 -4.24 -4.73 -19.85
N GLY A 387 -3.84 -4.97 -18.60
CA GLY A 387 -4.76 -4.83 -17.46
C GLY A 387 -4.34 -5.55 -16.20
N GLY A 388 -3.16 -5.23 -15.68
CA GLY A 388 -2.59 -5.83 -14.49
C GLY A 388 -1.90 -7.18 -14.73
N ILE A 389 -1.40 -7.75 -13.66
CA ILE A 389 -0.88 -9.11 -13.61
C ILE A 389 -2.06 -10.04 -13.38
N THR A 390 -2.40 -10.85 -14.36
CA THR A 390 -3.37 -11.93 -14.21
C THR A 390 -2.67 -13.08 -13.47
N PRO A 391 -3.19 -13.57 -12.35
CA PRO A 391 -2.55 -14.65 -11.59
C PRO A 391 -2.51 -15.96 -12.39
N ASP A 392 -1.58 -16.84 -12.07
CA ASP A 392 -1.52 -18.20 -12.61
C ASP A 392 -2.69 -19.03 -12.08
N ILE A 393 -3.06 -18.79 -10.82
CA ILE A 393 -4.17 -19.43 -10.14
C ILE A 393 -5.08 -18.34 -9.58
N PHE A 394 -6.30 -18.29 -10.08
CA PHE A 394 -7.30 -17.37 -9.59
C PHE A 394 -7.85 -17.88 -8.25
N SER A 395 -7.83 -17.02 -7.25
CA SER A 395 -8.42 -17.24 -5.94
C SER A 395 -9.10 -15.94 -5.49
N GLU A 396 -10.42 -15.97 -5.41
CA GLU A 396 -11.21 -14.81 -5.01
C GLU A 396 -11.21 -14.68 -3.48
N LEU A 397 -11.05 -13.45 -2.99
CA LEU A 397 -11.27 -13.18 -1.58
C LEU A 397 -12.78 -13.19 -1.29
N ILE A 398 -13.23 -14.20 -0.56
CA ILE A 398 -14.65 -14.34 -0.21
C ILE A 398 -14.99 -13.35 0.92
N LEU A 399 -15.64 -12.24 0.56
CA LEU A 399 -16.09 -11.19 1.49
C LEU A 399 -17.57 -10.81 1.25
N ASP A 400 -18.36 -11.71 0.66
CA ASP A 400 -19.79 -11.47 0.44
C ASP A 400 -20.58 -11.78 1.72
N PHE A 401 -20.33 -10.96 2.73
CA PHE A 401 -20.99 -11.06 4.02
C PHE A 401 -22.43 -10.56 3.94
N ASN A 402 -23.33 -11.22 4.67
CA ASN A 402 -24.67 -10.73 4.93
C ASN A 402 -24.67 -9.41 5.72
N LYS A 403 -25.84 -8.82 5.90
CA LYS A 403 -25.97 -7.46 6.49
C LYS A 403 -25.42 -7.39 7.91
N SER A 404 -25.80 -8.33 8.78
CA SER A 404 -25.39 -8.33 10.19
C SER A 404 -23.88 -8.51 10.35
N THR A 405 -23.30 -9.47 9.63
CA THR A 405 -21.85 -9.70 9.64
C THR A 405 -21.08 -8.47 9.14
N ARG A 406 -21.53 -7.86 8.03
CA ARG A 406 -20.93 -6.65 7.50
C ARG A 406 -21.01 -5.48 8.48
N ASN A 407 -22.18 -5.31 9.15
CA ASN A 407 -22.37 -4.28 10.15
C ASN A 407 -21.35 -4.40 11.31
N ILE A 408 -21.07 -5.63 11.78
CA ILE A 408 -20.09 -5.87 12.84
C ILE A 408 -18.65 -5.64 12.36
N LEU A 409 -18.28 -6.23 11.22
CA LEU A 409 -16.89 -6.19 10.74
C LEU A 409 -16.44 -4.81 10.24
N SER A 410 -17.38 -4.02 9.68
CA SER A 410 -17.12 -2.69 9.12
C SER A 410 -17.56 -1.56 10.03
N HIS A 411 -17.98 -1.86 11.26
CA HIS A 411 -18.48 -0.83 12.18
C HIS A 411 -17.40 0.22 12.49
N PRO A 412 -17.71 1.53 12.45
CA PRO A 412 -16.75 2.60 12.72
C PRO A 412 -16.03 2.44 14.06
N ASP A 413 -16.72 1.93 15.07
CA ASP A 413 -16.18 1.66 16.40
C ASP A 413 -15.33 0.39 16.50
N ARG A 414 -15.09 -0.34 15.39
CA ARG A 414 -14.25 -1.53 15.35
C ARG A 414 -14.63 -2.56 16.43
N LEU A 415 -15.86 -3.06 16.35
CA LEU A 415 -16.48 -3.89 17.40
C LEU A 415 -15.63 -5.13 17.76
N THR A 416 -15.05 -5.81 16.78
CA THR A 416 -14.16 -6.96 17.01
C THR A 416 -12.92 -6.56 17.82
N PHE A 417 -12.35 -5.39 17.53
CA PHE A 417 -11.21 -4.87 18.28
C PHE A 417 -11.61 -4.45 19.71
N LYS A 418 -12.78 -3.82 19.91
CA LYS A 418 -13.27 -3.47 21.26
C LYS A 418 -13.50 -4.71 22.10
N PHE A 419 -14.25 -5.69 21.56
CA PHE A 419 -14.55 -6.92 22.31
C PHE A 419 -13.29 -7.73 22.64
N ALA A 420 -12.30 -7.74 21.75
CA ALA A 420 -10.99 -8.32 22.05
C ALA A 420 -10.34 -7.70 23.30
N GLY A 421 -10.58 -6.41 23.54
CA GLY A 421 -10.13 -5.73 24.76
C GLY A 421 -10.81 -6.25 26.03
N GLU A 422 -12.12 -6.56 25.95
CA GLU A 422 -12.91 -7.08 27.08
C GLU A 422 -12.46 -8.46 27.56
N ILE A 423 -12.02 -9.31 26.61
CA ILE A 423 -11.63 -10.70 26.92
C ILE A 423 -10.11 -10.91 27.06
N LYS A 424 -9.31 -9.88 26.74
CA LYS A 424 -7.84 -9.99 26.74
C LYS A 424 -7.27 -10.49 28.06
N ASN A 425 -7.69 -9.94 29.20
CA ASN A 425 -7.11 -10.26 30.50
C ASN A 425 -7.39 -11.71 30.91
N GLU A 426 -8.63 -12.19 30.67
CA GLU A 426 -9.03 -13.58 30.91
C GLU A 426 -8.12 -14.54 30.13
N ILE A 427 -7.82 -14.22 28.87
CA ILE A 427 -6.99 -15.06 28.00
C ILE A 427 -5.53 -14.99 28.42
N GLN A 428 -5.02 -13.82 28.78
CA GLN A 428 -3.63 -13.63 29.22
C GLN A 428 -3.33 -14.35 30.54
N GLU A 429 -4.33 -14.49 31.43
CA GLU A 429 -4.21 -15.28 32.65
C GLU A 429 -4.25 -16.79 32.38
N GLN A 430 -4.92 -17.22 31.31
CA GLN A 430 -5.13 -18.63 31.00
C GLN A 430 -4.02 -19.24 30.10
N TYR A 431 -3.39 -18.45 29.24
CA TYR A 431 -2.43 -18.92 28.24
C TYR A 431 -1.12 -18.13 28.30
N ASP A 432 -0.01 -18.86 28.55
CA ASP A 432 1.34 -18.27 28.59
C ASP A 432 1.92 -18.02 27.19
N ASN A 433 1.46 -18.74 26.17
CA ASN A 433 1.97 -18.63 24.80
C ASN A 433 0.85 -18.66 23.76
N PHE A 434 1.18 -18.15 22.56
CA PHE A 434 0.25 -18.05 21.45
C PHE A 434 -0.21 -19.42 20.92
N ASP A 435 0.67 -20.41 20.85
CA ASP A 435 0.35 -21.69 20.19
C ASP A 435 -0.71 -22.48 20.98
N ASP A 436 -0.64 -22.45 22.31
CA ASP A 436 -1.68 -23.03 23.17
C ASP A 436 -3.00 -22.26 23.06
N PHE A 437 -2.97 -20.92 23.04
CA PHE A 437 -4.14 -20.10 22.80
C PHE A 437 -4.78 -20.40 21.44
N ALA A 438 -4.02 -20.38 20.37
CA ALA A 438 -4.51 -20.62 19.02
C ALA A 438 -5.13 -22.00 18.84
N ARG A 439 -4.63 -22.99 19.58
CA ARG A 439 -5.06 -24.40 19.52
C ARG A 439 -6.28 -24.70 20.37
N PHE A 440 -6.41 -24.09 21.54
CA PHE A 440 -7.36 -24.52 22.58
C PHE A 440 -8.42 -23.48 22.93
N TYR A 441 -8.30 -22.24 22.46
CA TYR A 441 -9.29 -21.20 22.74
C TYR A 441 -10.15 -20.90 21.53
N ASP A 442 -11.45 -20.98 21.71
CA ASP A 442 -12.46 -20.55 20.74
C ASP A 442 -13.54 -19.68 21.41
N LEU A 443 -14.38 -19.04 20.61
CA LEU A 443 -15.50 -18.23 21.09
C LEU A 443 -16.85 -18.97 20.93
N ASN A 444 -16.88 -20.28 21.14
CA ASN A 444 -18.11 -21.07 21.03
C ASN A 444 -18.89 -21.16 22.37
N GLY A 445 -20.14 -21.60 22.30
CA GLY A 445 -21.01 -21.76 23.47
C GLY A 445 -21.19 -20.48 24.26
N ASN A 446 -21.00 -20.53 25.59
CA ASN A 446 -21.20 -19.39 26.48
C ASN A 446 -20.36 -18.16 26.13
N ARG A 447 -19.18 -18.35 25.49
CA ARG A 447 -18.32 -17.24 25.06
C ARG A 447 -18.92 -16.49 23.87
N LYS A 448 -19.59 -17.20 22.97
CA LYS A 448 -20.37 -16.61 21.89
C LYS A 448 -21.54 -15.81 22.45
N GLU A 449 -22.28 -16.36 23.39
CA GLU A 449 -23.38 -15.68 24.06
C GLU A 449 -22.92 -14.40 24.78
N LYS A 450 -21.73 -14.41 25.37
CA LYS A 450 -21.07 -13.22 25.96
C LYS A 450 -20.87 -12.13 24.91
N PHE A 451 -20.39 -12.50 23.70
CA PHE A 451 -20.23 -11.55 22.60
C PHE A 451 -21.56 -10.99 22.09
N LEU A 452 -22.57 -11.84 21.89
CA LEU A 452 -23.88 -11.42 21.43
C LEU A 452 -24.57 -10.49 22.45
N SER A 453 -24.47 -10.81 23.74
CA SER A 453 -24.98 -9.96 24.83
C SER A 453 -24.25 -8.63 24.91
N TRP A 454 -22.93 -8.63 24.65
CA TRP A 454 -22.13 -7.40 24.59
C TRP A 454 -22.54 -6.54 23.40
N LEU A 455 -22.81 -7.11 22.21
CA LEU A 455 -23.33 -6.37 21.05
C LEU A 455 -24.67 -5.72 21.34
N GLN A 456 -25.59 -6.45 22.01
CA GLN A 456 -26.89 -5.91 22.44
C GLN A 456 -26.72 -4.72 23.41
N ALA A 457 -25.80 -4.82 24.36
CA ALA A 457 -25.48 -3.74 25.29
C ALA A 457 -24.86 -2.50 24.61
N GLN A 458 -24.26 -2.67 23.42
CA GLN A 458 -23.78 -1.58 22.56
C GLN A 458 -24.86 -1.06 21.59
N GLU A 459 -26.12 -1.52 21.72
CA GLU A 459 -27.24 -1.16 20.84
C GLU A 459 -27.00 -1.49 19.36
N ILE A 460 -26.21 -2.54 19.06
CA ILE A 460 -25.91 -2.97 17.69
C ILE A 460 -27.05 -3.88 17.19
N GLU A 461 -27.61 -3.54 16.02
CA GLU A 461 -28.64 -4.37 15.36
C GLU A 461 -27.99 -5.53 14.61
N PHE A 462 -28.44 -6.76 14.85
CA PHE A 462 -28.01 -7.97 14.15
C PHE A 462 -29.06 -9.07 14.24
N GLU A 463 -29.05 -10.00 13.27
CA GLU A 463 -29.80 -11.25 13.29
C GLU A 463 -28.84 -12.39 13.62
N VAL A 464 -29.21 -13.24 14.60
CA VAL A 464 -28.33 -14.31 15.10
C VAL A 464 -28.03 -15.32 14.01
N GLU A 465 -29.04 -15.69 13.21
CA GLU A 465 -28.91 -16.64 12.10
C GLU A 465 -27.92 -16.14 11.03
N GLU A 466 -27.88 -14.83 10.76
CA GLU A 466 -26.92 -14.22 9.84
C GLU A 466 -25.49 -14.29 10.39
N LEU A 467 -25.30 -14.14 11.70
CA LEU A 467 -23.98 -14.25 12.31
C LEU A 467 -23.49 -15.71 12.38
N GLU A 468 -24.40 -16.67 12.53
CA GLU A 468 -24.05 -18.10 12.51
C GLU A 468 -23.37 -18.52 11.21
N GLU A 469 -23.83 -18.00 10.07
CA GLU A 469 -23.29 -18.31 8.74
C GLU A 469 -21.80 -17.96 8.62
N TYR A 470 -21.35 -16.87 9.26
CA TYR A 470 -19.97 -16.38 9.19
C TYR A 470 -19.27 -16.37 10.55
N TRP A 471 -19.75 -17.16 11.51
CA TRP A 471 -19.24 -17.14 12.87
C TRP A 471 -17.75 -17.44 12.96
N ASP A 472 -17.27 -18.42 12.21
CA ASP A 472 -15.86 -18.78 12.20
C ASP A 472 -14.96 -17.61 11.74
N TYR A 473 -15.42 -16.82 10.80
CA TYR A 473 -14.71 -15.63 10.37
C TYR A 473 -14.75 -14.52 11.44
N ILE A 474 -15.93 -14.26 12.04
CA ILE A 474 -16.09 -13.25 13.10
C ILE A 474 -15.22 -13.58 14.29
N GLN A 475 -15.27 -14.81 14.79
CA GLN A 475 -14.45 -15.22 15.92
C GLN A 475 -12.95 -15.13 15.60
N ASN A 476 -12.53 -15.52 14.39
CA ASN A 476 -11.14 -15.39 13.96
C ASN A 476 -10.68 -13.91 14.00
N GLN A 477 -11.52 -12.97 13.53
CA GLN A 477 -11.22 -11.54 13.60
C GLN A 477 -11.07 -11.04 15.04
N ILE A 478 -11.92 -11.49 15.96
CA ILE A 478 -11.83 -11.14 17.39
C ILE A 478 -10.55 -11.73 17.98
N LEU A 479 -10.29 -13.02 17.78
CA LEU A 479 -9.14 -13.73 18.34
C LEU A 479 -7.81 -13.22 17.77
N SER A 480 -7.79 -12.80 16.50
CA SER A 480 -6.64 -12.13 15.90
C SER A 480 -6.32 -10.80 16.60
N ASN A 481 -7.35 -10.01 16.92
CA ASN A 481 -7.16 -8.79 17.69
C ASN A 481 -6.68 -9.07 19.12
N VAL A 482 -7.13 -10.15 19.76
CA VAL A 482 -6.61 -10.61 21.07
C VAL A 482 -5.15 -10.98 20.96
N ALA A 483 -4.79 -11.80 19.96
CA ALA A 483 -3.41 -12.24 19.71
C ALA A 483 -2.47 -11.02 19.52
N GLY A 484 -2.91 -10.05 18.72
CA GLY A 484 -2.17 -8.81 18.50
C GLY A 484 -1.95 -7.99 19.77
N ARG A 485 -2.91 -8.00 20.70
CA ARG A 485 -2.83 -7.25 21.95
C ARG A 485 -1.93 -7.92 23.00
N ILE A 486 -1.86 -9.25 23.01
CA ILE A 486 -1.11 -10.01 24.03
C ILE A 486 0.31 -10.29 23.57
N TRP A 487 0.47 -10.84 22.35
CA TRP A 487 1.75 -11.33 21.84
C TRP A 487 2.38 -10.47 20.74
N GLY A 488 1.64 -9.48 20.22
CA GLY A 488 2.14 -8.55 19.23
C GLY A 488 1.61 -8.75 17.80
N LYS A 489 1.99 -7.82 16.91
CA LYS A 489 1.42 -7.69 15.56
C LYS A 489 1.63 -8.91 14.68
N GLU A 490 2.76 -9.62 14.83
CA GLU A 490 3.05 -10.85 14.10
C GLU A 490 1.97 -11.91 14.35
N PHE A 491 1.60 -12.11 15.62
CA PHE A 491 0.59 -13.10 16.01
C PHE A 491 -0.83 -12.70 15.59
N LEU A 492 -1.12 -11.41 15.47
CA LEU A 492 -2.35 -10.96 14.81
C LEU A 492 -2.41 -11.48 13.38
N TYR A 493 -1.35 -11.30 12.58
CA TYR A 493 -1.33 -11.78 11.20
C TYR A 493 -1.32 -13.30 11.12
N LYS A 494 -0.60 -13.98 12.01
CA LYS A 494 -0.57 -15.45 12.07
C LYS A 494 -1.98 -16.01 12.30
N LYS A 495 -2.75 -15.41 13.19
CA LYS A 495 -4.14 -15.81 13.45
C LYS A 495 -5.08 -15.43 12.30
N LEU A 496 -4.92 -14.25 11.68
CA LEU A 496 -5.71 -13.83 10.51
C LEU A 496 -5.58 -14.80 9.34
N LEU A 497 -4.38 -15.34 9.08
CA LEU A 497 -4.12 -16.27 7.99
C LEU A 497 -4.91 -17.58 8.09
N GLU A 498 -5.33 -18.01 9.29
CA GLU A 498 -6.11 -19.24 9.46
C GLU A 498 -7.47 -19.20 8.75
N ALA A 499 -8.12 -18.01 8.69
CA ALA A 499 -9.39 -17.80 8.00
C ALA A 499 -9.25 -17.11 6.64
N ASP A 500 -8.03 -16.94 6.15
CA ASP A 500 -7.74 -16.31 4.86
C ASP A 500 -7.79 -17.35 3.74
N ASN A 501 -8.90 -17.44 3.03
CA ASN A 501 -9.11 -18.45 1.99
C ASN A 501 -8.07 -18.35 0.85
N GLN A 502 -7.65 -17.14 0.45
CA GLN A 502 -6.62 -16.97 -0.59
C GLN A 502 -5.25 -17.47 -0.12
N ALA A 503 -4.90 -17.24 1.15
CA ALA A 503 -3.66 -17.74 1.70
C ALA A 503 -3.69 -19.28 1.84
N GLN A 504 -4.80 -19.83 2.31
CA GLN A 504 -4.99 -21.29 2.39
C GLN A 504 -4.92 -21.95 1.01
N ASP A 505 -5.55 -21.33 0.01
CA ASP A 505 -5.47 -21.76 -1.40
C ASP A 505 -4.02 -21.71 -1.91
N ALA A 506 -3.29 -20.65 -1.63
CA ALA A 506 -1.90 -20.51 -2.06
C ALA A 506 -0.99 -21.60 -1.48
N LEU A 507 -1.23 -22.02 -0.24
CA LEU A 507 -0.43 -23.04 0.45
C LEU A 507 -0.49 -24.42 -0.24
N ILE A 508 -1.59 -24.78 -0.90
CA ILE A 508 -1.71 -26.08 -1.58
C ILE A 508 -0.95 -26.13 -2.92
N HIS A 509 -0.52 -24.98 -3.46
CA HIS A 509 0.13 -24.88 -4.77
C HIS A 509 1.67 -24.81 -4.73
N PHE A 510 2.29 -25.06 -3.58
CA PHE A 510 3.76 -25.07 -3.50
C PHE A 510 4.42 -26.18 -4.33
N ASP A 511 3.74 -27.30 -4.55
CA ASP A 511 4.25 -28.36 -5.44
C ASP A 511 4.32 -27.90 -6.91
N GLU A 512 3.40 -27.06 -7.35
CA GLU A 512 3.43 -26.44 -8.66
C GLU A 512 4.56 -25.41 -8.75
N ALA A 513 4.70 -24.56 -7.73
CA ALA A 513 5.81 -23.60 -7.65
C ALA A 513 7.19 -24.29 -7.64
N ARG A 514 7.29 -25.46 -7.00
CA ARG A 514 8.50 -26.30 -6.98
C ARG A 514 8.86 -26.80 -8.39
N LYS A 515 7.87 -27.31 -9.12
CA LYS A 515 8.05 -27.79 -10.51
C LYS A 515 8.49 -26.67 -11.46
N LEU A 516 8.00 -25.43 -11.26
CA LEU A 516 8.39 -24.28 -12.11
C LEU A 516 9.90 -24.02 -12.07
N ILE A 517 10.54 -24.18 -10.93
CA ILE A 517 11.98 -23.95 -10.75
C ILE A 517 12.84 -25.22 -10.91
N GLY A 518 12.22 -26.35 -11.27
CA GLY A 518 12.91 -27.61 -11.54
C GLY A 518 13.36 -28.39 -10.29
N LEU A 519 12.66 -28.22 -9.17
CA LEU A 519 12.90 -28.95 -7.90
C LEU A 519 11.90 -30.07 -7.69
#